data_4629e3905f94c7fcc4763032c597dee4
#
_entry.id   4629e3905f94c7fcc4763032c597dee4
#
_cell.length_a   1.000
_cell.length_b   1.000
_cell.length_c   1.000
_cell.angle_alpha   90.00
_cell.angle_beta   90.00
_cell.angle_gamma   90.00
#
_symmetry.space_group_name_H-M   'P 1'
#
loop_
_entity.id
_entity.type
_entity.pdbx_description
1 polymer ?
#
loop_
_entity_poly.entity_id
_entity_poly.type
_entity_poly.pdbx_seq_one_letter_code
_entity_poly.pdbx_strand_id
1 'polypeptide(L)'
;MNELYQHIVEWTLWSLGIFSVVTWTIIFIKSIQHSSLSIQNRRFKKDFWSAADLNAAASLEKYVGPTARVAAIGFTTLREADSTTASNLETSWDRQDLLERHLRQQIHKERRSLESGLAVLASIGSTAPFVGLFGTVFGIILALTAISSSSSASIEVVAGPIGEALVATGVGIAVAVPSVLAYNFFLRRLKLIAADLDDFATDFITLVQKSGFRVHSLTTAKSASAKAVKLESANHKLDTNQEVLA
;
A
#
# COMPACT_ATOMS: atom_id res chain seq x y z
N MET A 1 -18.61 0.78 -46.08
CA MET A 1 -17.64 -0.15 -45.46
C MET A 1 -16.31 0.52 -45.14
N ASN A 2 -15.77 1.35 -46.06
CA ASN A 2 -14.48 2.02 -45.84
C ASN A 2 -14.51 2.96 -44.61
N GLU A 3 -15.58 3.72 -44.43
CA GLU A 3 -15.73 4.59 -43.22
C GLU A 3 -15.72 3.79 -41.91
N LEU A 4 -16.35 2.60 -41.89
CA LEU A 4 -16.34 1.73 -40.73
C LEU A 4 -14.90 1.30 -40.34
N TYR A 5 -14.10 0.88 -41.32
CA TYR A 5 -12.72 0.45 -41.07
C TYR A 5 -11.82 1.61 -40.64
N GLN A 6 -12.04 2.80 -41.18
CA GLN A 6 -11.33 4.01 -40.76
C GLN A 6 -11.66 4.35 -39.31
N HIS A 7 -12.92 4.34 -38.93
CA HIS A 7 -13.32 4.56 -37.53
C HIS A 7 -12.73 3.52 -36.59
N ILE A 8 -12.62 2.25 -36.98
CA ILE A 8 -11.98 1.22 -36.13
C ILE A 8 -10.51 1.57 -35.87
N VAL A 9 -9.75 2.01 -36.86
CA VAL A 9 -8.35 2.41 -36.69
C VAL A 9 -8.26 3.62 -35.78
N GLU A 10 -9.10 4.63 -35.95
CA GLU A 10 -9.16 5.78 -35.05
C GLU A 10 -9.49 5.40 -33.61
N TRP A 11 -10.49 4.54 -33.41
CA TRP A 11 -10.86 4.05 -32.06
C TRP A 11 -9.74 3.27 -31.40
N THR A 12 -8.95 2.50 -32.16
CA THR A 12 -7.77 1.81 -31.60
C THR A 12 -6.72 2.80 -31.13
N LEU A 13 -6.44 3.85 -31.89
CA LEU A 13 -5.50 4.91 -31.49
C LEU A 13 -5.99 5.68 -30.25
N TRP A 14 -7.27 6.02 -30.19
CA TRP A 14 -7.86 6.67 -29.02
C TRP A 14 -7.78 5.79 -27.76
N SER A 15 -8.06 4.48 -27.89
CA SER A 15 -7.96 3.53 -26.78
C SER A 15 -6.51 3.42 -26.29
N LEU A 16 -5.53 3.39 -27.18
CA LEU A 16 -4.11 3.39 -26.82
C LEU A 16 -3.69 4.72 -26.15
N GLY A 17 -4.23 5.85 -26.60
CA GLY A 17 -4.05 7.14 -25.95
C GLY A 17 -4.56 7.13 -24.51
N ILE A 18 -5.75 6.59 -24.27
CA ILE A 18 -6.32 6.41 -22.92
C ILE A 18 -5.43 5.49 -22.08
N PHE A 19 -4.98 4.36 -22.63
CA PHE A 19 -4.06 3.45 -21.93
C PHE A 19 -2.76 4.13 -21.53
N SER A 20 -2.21 4.98 -22.41
CA SER A 20 -1.01 5.78 -22.12
C SER A 20 -1.24 6.72 -20.92
N VAL A 21 -2.32 7.50 -20.94
CA VAL A 21 -2.65 8.42 -19.84
C VAL A 21 -2.83 7.68 -18.53
N VAL A 22 -3.58 6.56 -18.53
CA VAL A 22 -3.79 5.74 -17.32
C VAL A 22 -2.47 5.17 -16.82
N THR A 23 -1.61 4.65 -17.69
CA THR A 23 -0.29 4.11 -17.35
C THR A 23 0.57 5.15 -16.63
N TRP A 24 0.74 6.33 -17.24
CA TRP A 24 1.56 7.39 -16.63
C TRP A 24 0.96 7.94 -15.34
N THR A 25 -0.36 8.04 -15.25
CA THR A 25 -1.05 8.45 -14.02
C THR A 25 -0.76 7.48 -12.87
N ILE A 26 -0.88 6.18 -13.11
CA ILE A 26 -0.60 5.17 -12.09
C ILE A 26 0.88 5.18 -11.71
N ILE A 27 1.79 5.27 -12.67
CA ILE A 27 3.25 5.36 -12.42
C ILE A 27 3.55 6.54 -11.51
N PHE A 28 3.00 7.70 -11.78
CA PHE A 28 3.24 8.92 -11.01
C PHE A 28 2.71 8.80 -9.57
N ILE A 29 1.45 8.38 -9.42
CA ILE A 29 0.83 8.19 -8.10
C ILE A 29 1.61 7.16 -7.28
N LYS A 30 1.95 6.01 -7.86
CA LYS A 30 2.70 4.95 -7.18
C LYS A 30 4.12 5.36 -6.83
N SER A 31 4.79 6.12 -7.67
CA SER A 31 6.15 6.63 -7.40
C SER A 31 6.16 7.53 -6.16
N ILE A 32 5.21 8.46 -6.05
CA ILE A 32 5.07 9.32 -4.88
C ILE A 32 4.71 8.49 -3.64
N GLN A 33 3.75 7.58 -3.75
CA GLN A 33 3.32 6.71 -2.66
C GLN A 33 4.50 5.90 -2.09
N HIS A 34 5.26 5.21 -2.93
CA HIS A 34 6.38 4.38 -2.50
C HIS A 34 7.53 5.18 -1.88
N SER A 35 7.85 6.36 -2.43
CA SER A 35 8.88 7.24 -1.87
C SER A 35 8.50 7.72 -0.47
N SER A 36 7.27 8.16 -0.28
CA SER A 36 6.76 8.63 1.01
C SER A 36 6.75 7.51 2.06
N LEU A 37 6.27 6.31 1.68
CA LEU A 37 6.17 5.16 2.59
C LEU A 37 7.53 4.68 3.07
N SER A 38 8.53 4.63 2.20
CA SER A 38 9.89 4.20 2.56
C SER A 38 10.50 5.11 3.64
N ILE A 39 10.33 6.42 3.50
CA ILE A 39 10.85 7.39 4.47
C ILE A 39 10.10 7.28 5.81
N GLN A 40 8.77 7.16 5.77
CA GLN A 40 7.94 7.05 6.97
C GLN A 40 8.23 5.77 7.75
N ASN A 41 8.31 4.63 7.09
CA ASN A 41 8.61 3.35 7.72
C ASN A 41 10.00 3.34 8.36
N ARG A 42 11.02 3.91 7.68
CA ARG A 42 12.38 3.99 8.22
C ARG A 42 12.46 4.87 9.46
N ARG A 43 11.77 6.01 9.47
CA ARG A 43 11.71 6.91 10.63
C ARG A 43 11.01 6.23 11.80
N PHE A 44 9.83 5.63 11.55
CA PHE A 44 9.09 4.92 12.58
C PHE A 44 9.90 3.77 13.19
N LYS A 45 10.50 2.90 12.37
CA LYS A 45 11.35 1.79 12.86
C LYS A 45 12.48 2.30 13.75
N LYS A 46 13.15 3.39 13.34
CA LYS A 46 14.23 3.98 14.14
C LYS A 46 13.75 4.44 15.49
N ASP A 47 12.65 5.18 15.57
CA ASP A 47 12.12 5.74 16.80
C ASP A 47 11.49 4.64 17.69
N PHE A 48 10.86 3.64 17.08
CA PHE A 48 10.31 2.47 17.77
C PHE A 48 11.39 1.68 18.50
N TRP A 49 12.50 1.35 17.85
CA TRP A 49 13.60 0.59 18.44
C TRP A 49 14.48 1.42 19.39
N SER A 50 14.41 2.73 19.34
CA SER A 50 15.09 3.63 20.30
C SER A 50 14.23 3.97 21.51
N ALA A 51 12.97 3.52 21.59
CA ALA A 51 12.10 3.74 22.71
C ALA A 51 12.61 3.02 23.97
N ALA A 52 12.48 3.66 25.13
CA ALA A 52 12.99 3.11 26.40
C ALA A 52 12.22 1.88 26.86
N ASP A 53 10.92 1.82 26.58
CA ASP A 53 10.03 0.73 26.92
C ASP A 53 8.87 0.57 25.92
N LEU A 54 8.08 -0.49 26.10
CA LEU A 54 6.95 -0.81 25.25
C LEU A 54 5.85 0.28 25.30
N ASN A 55 5.71 0.97 26.42
CA ASN A 55 4.74 2.05 26.61
C ASN A 55 5.16 3.31 25.85
N ALA A 56 6.45 3.65 25.87
CA ALA A 56 7.01 4.72 25.07
C ALA A 56 6.84 4.44 23.58
N ALA A 57 7.07 3.20 23.15
CA ALA A 57 6.82 2.78 21.77
C ALA A 57 5.33 2.86 21.38
N ALA A 58 4.42 2.52 22.31
CA ALA A 58 2.97 2.61 22.09
C ALA A 58 2.46 4.05 21.98
N SER A 59 3.20 5.04 22.49
CA SER A 59 2.85 6.47 22.38
C SER A 59 3.24 7.13 21.06
N LEU A 60 3.89 6.39 20.14
CA LEU A 60 4.31 6.87 18.82
C LEU A 60 3.12 6.97 17.83
N GLU A 61 1.99 7.55 18.25
CA GLU A 61 0.78 7.73 17.42
C GLU A 61 0.97 8.71 16.23
N LYS A 62 2.09 9.42 16.21
CA LYS A 62 2.40 10.46 15.22
C LYS A 62 2.70 9.91 13.81
N TYR A 63 2.95 8.63 13.69
CA TYR A 63 3.38 7.99 12.44
C TYR A 63 2.21 7.31 11.71
N VAL A 64 2.10 7.54 10.40
CA VAL A 64 0.97 7.08 9.55
C VAL A 64 1.37 5.95 8.60
N GLY A 65 2.63 5.53 8.59
CA GLY A 65 3.16 4.50 7.68
C GLY A 65 2.60 3.09 7.96
N PRO A 66 2.73 2.15 6.99
CA PRO A 66 2.28 0.76 7.16
C PRO A 66 2.83 0.09 8.42
N THR A 67 4.11 0.25 8.73
CA THR A 67 4.72 -0.33 9.94
C THR A 67 4.11 0.26 11.22
N ALA A 68 3.80 1.56 11.23
CA ALA A 68 3.14 2.20 12.37
C ALA A 68 1.71 1.66 12.58
N ARG A 69 0.97 1.43 11.48
CA ARG A 69 -0.39 0.84 11.57
C ARG A 69 -0.36 -0.61 12.05
N VAL A 70 0.65 -1.40 11.64
CA VAL A 70 0.85 -2.77 12.14
C VAL A 70 1.16 -2.74 13.65
N ALA A 71 2.05 -1.85 14.10
CA ALA A 71 2.35 -1.66 15.52
C ALA A 71 1.11 -1.23 16.32
N ALA A 72 0.33 -0.27 15.79
CA ALA A 72 -0.89 0.23 16.45
C ALA A 72 -1.92 -0.89 16.66
N ILE A 73 -2.14 -1.76 15.67
CA ILE A 73 -3.01 -2.94 15.82
C ILE A 73 -2.46 -3.89 16.87
N GLY A 74 -1.14 -4.13 16.89
CA GLY A 74 -0.50 -4.96 17.91
C GLY A 74 -0.75 -4.41 19.33
N PHE A 75 -0.56 -3.12 19.54
CA PHE A 75 -0.82 -2.49 20.84
C PHE A 75 -2.30 -2.48 21.22
N THR A 76 -3.21 -2.28 20.26
CA THR A 76 -4.65 -2.36 20.52
C THR A 76 -5.06 -3.75 20.95
N THR A 77 -4.59 -4.78 20.26
CA THR A 77 -4.85 -6.20 20.61
C THR A 77 -4.33 -6.53 22.01
N LEU A 78 -3.14 -6.03 22.38
CA LEU A 78 -2.60 -6.25 23.72
C LEU A 78 -3.44 -5.58 24.81
N ARG A 79 -3.89 -4.34 24.60
CA ARG A 79 -4.76 -3.62 25.52
C ARG A 79 -6.11 -4.30 25.71
N GLU A 80 -6.70 -4.80 24.64
CA GLU A 80 -7.96 -5.56 24.69
C GLU A 80 -7.80 -6.88 25.45
N ALA A 81 -6.69 -7.60 25.21
CA ALA A 81 -6.37 -8.82 25.92
C ALA A 81 -6.11 -8.60 27.44
N ASP A 82 -5.54 -7.45 27.83
CA ASP A 82 -5.33 -7.10 29.23
C ASP A 82 -6.63 -6.74 29.97
N SER A 83 -7.66 -6.29 29.26
CA SER A 83 -8.99 -6.00 29.83
C SER A 83 -9.79 -7.26 30.17
N THR A 84 -9.42 -8.40 29.61
CA THR A 84 -10.07 -9.69 29.86
C THR A 84 -9.33 -10.44 30.96
N THR A 85 -9.90 -10.45 32.18
CA THR A 85 -9.30 -10.86 33.45
C THR A 85 -9.18 -12.39 33.58
N ALA A 86 -8.33 -13.07 32.81
CA ALA A 86 -7.98 -14.46 33.06
C ALA A 86 -6.49 -14.72 32.77
N SER A 87 -5.71 -14.83 33.84
CA SER A 87 -4.26 -15.08 33.78
C SER A 87 -3.96 -16.58 33.97
N ASN A 88 -4.30 -17.38 32.97
CA ASN A 88 -3.89 -18.78 32.90
C ASN A 88 -2.90 -19.00 31.73
N LEU A 89 -2.02 -20.00 31.83
CA LEU A 89 -1.10 -20.39 30.75
C LEU A 89 -1.84 -20.66 29.43
N GLU A 90 -3.06 -21.18 29.50
CA GLU A 90 -3.95 -21.45 28.37
C GLU A 90 -4.39 -20.12 27.67
N THR A 91 -4.68 -19.08 28.42
CA THR A 91 -4.99 -17.73 27.89
C THR A 91 -3.76 -16.99 27.37
N SER A 92 -2.55 -17.35 27.80
CA SER A 92 -1.31 -16.82 27.25
C SER A 92 -1.05 -17.31 25.83
N TRP A 93 -1.35 -18.57 25.53
CA TRP A 93 -1.29 -19.12 24.17
C TRP A 93 -2.33 -18.47 23.26
N ASP A 94 -3.56 -18.33 23.73
CA ASP A 94 -4.62 -17.63 23.00
C ASP A 94 -4.24 -16.15 22.68
N ARG A 95 -3.52 -15.48 23.59
CA ARG A 95 -3.08 -14.10 23.39
C ARG A 95 -2.02 -13.98 22.28
N GLN A 96 -1.09 -14.92 22.20
CA GLN A 96 -0.09 -14.92 21.14
C GLN A 96 -0.73 -15.18 19.78
N ASP A 97 -1.57 -16.19 19.68
CA ASP A 97 -2.28 -16.53 18.44
C ASP A 97 -3.17 -15.37 17.98
N LEU A 98 -3.87 -14.72 18.91
CA LEU A 98 -4.71 -13.57 18.61
C LEU A 98 -3.88 -12.40 18.08
N LEU A 99 -2.76 -12.10 18.72
CA LEU A 99 -1.84 -11.04 18.31
C LEU A 99 -1.28 -11.33 16.90
N GLU A 100 -0.76 -12.54 16.69
CA GLU A 100 -0.21 -12.96 15.39
C GLU A 100 -1.26 -12.87 14.29
N ARG A 101 -2.48 -13.32 14.54
CA ARG A 101 -3.60 -13.26 13.61
C ARG A 101 -3.94 -11.81 13.22
N HIS A 102 -4.04 -10.91 14.19
CA HIS A 102 -4.35 -9.50 13.92
C HIS A 102 -3.23 -8.80 13.17
N LEU A 103 -1.97 -9.04 13.53
CA LEU A 103 -0.81 -8.51 12.82
C LEU A 103 -0.79 -8.99 11.37
N ARG A 104 -0.95 -10.29 11.11
CA ARG A 104 -1.04 -10.86 9.75
C ARG A 104 -2.20 -10.25 8.96
N GLN A 105 -3.37 -10.11 9.57
CA GLN A 105 -4.53 -9.50 8.92
C GLN A 105 -4.25 -8.06 8.50
N GLN A 106 -3.59 -7.27 9.36
CA GLN A 106 -3.21 -5.90 9.04
C GLN A 106 -2.16 -5.86 7.92
N ILE A 107 -1.15 -6.73 7.94
CA ILE A 107 -0.14 -6.83 6.89
C ILE A 107 -0.81 -7.15 5.54
N HIS A 108 -1.75 -8.07 5.50
CA HIS A 108 -2.52 -8.37 4.29
C HIS A 108 -3.34 -7.18 3.80
N LYS A 109 -3.91 -6.38 4.71
CA LYS A 109 -4.64 -5.15 4.37
C LYS A 109 -3.72 -4.11 3.76
N GLU A 110 -2.54 -3.89 4.36
CA GLU A 110 -1.52 -2.98 3.82
C GLU A 110 -1.06 -3.43 2.43
N ARG A 111 -0.77 -4.72 2.27
CA ARG A 111 -0.37 -5.30 0.98
C ARG A 111 -1.42 -5.06 -0.10
N ARG A 112 -2.70 -5.35 0.16
CA ARG A 112 -3.79 -5.10 -0.80
C ARG A 112 -3.90 -3.63 -1.18
N SER A 113 -3.75 -2.73 -0.22
CA SER A 113 -3.77 -1.28 -0.46
C SER A 113 -2.62 -0.84 -1.39
N LEU A 114 -1.43 -1.41 -1.22
CA LEU A 114 -0.27 -1.12 -2.05
C LEU A 114 -0.34 -1.77 -3.43
N GLU A 115 -0.99 -2.93 -3.54
CA GLU A 115 -1.17 -3.69 -4.79
C GLU A 115 -2.20 -3.03 -5.71
N SER A 116 -3.11 -2.22 -5.17
CA SER A 116 -4.16 -1.55 -5.97
C SER A 116 -3.56 -0.79 -7.15
N GLY A 117 -4.18 -0.92 -8.33
CA GLY A 117 -3.72 -0.31 -9.58
C GLY A 117 -2.60 -1.07 -10.32
N LEU A 118 -1.86 -1.99 -9.68
CA LEU A 118 -0.83 -2.77 -10.36
C LEU A 118 -1.45 -3.74 -11.38
N ALA A 119 -2.62 -4.30 -11.07
CA ALA A 119 -3.36 -5.16 -12.00
C ALA A 119 -3.70 -4.42 -13.30
N VAL A 120 -4.02 -3.13 -13.23
CA VAL A 120 -4.31 -2.30 -14.42
C VAL A 120 -3.05 -2.15 -15.28
N LEU A 121 -1.88 -1.87 -14.68
CA LEU A 121 -0.61 -1.81 -15.42
C LEU A 121 -0.30 -3.15 -16.10
N ALA A 122 -0.50 -4.27 -15.40
CA ALA A 122 -0.29 -5.60 -15.98
C ALA A 122 -1.23 -5.85 -17.18
N SER A 123 -2.52 -5.49 -17.04
CA SER A 123 -3.51 -5.64 -18.12
C SER A 123 -3.17 -4.77 -19.32
N ILE A 124 -2.86 -3.48 -19.12
CA ILE A 124 -2.47 -2.59 -20.21
C ILE A 124 -1.19 -3.11 -20.89
N GLY A 125 -0.18 -3.49 -20.11
CA GLY A 125 1.09 -4.00 -20.64
C GLY A 125 0.94 -5.25 -21.49
N SER A 126 0.00 -6.13 -21.15
CA SER A 126 -0.28 -7.35 -21.91
C SER A 126 -1.23 -7.14 -23.09
N THR A 127 -2.15 -6.17 -23.02
CA THR A 127 -3.20 -6.01 -24.05
C THR A 127 -2.89 -4.93 -25.08
N ALA A 128 -2.16 -3.86 -24.71
CA ALA A 128 -1.90 -2.74 -25.62
C ALA A 128 -1.23 -3.15 -26.95
N PRO A 129 -0.26 -4.10 -27.00
CA PRO A 129 0.30 -4.54 -28.28
C PRO A 129 -0.74 -5.21 -29.19
N PHE A 130 -1.67 -5.96 -28.61
CA PHE A 130 -2.75 -6.62 -29.37
C PHE A 130 -3.77 -5.62 -29.90
N VAL A 131 -4.06 -4.56 -29.12
CA VAL A 131 -4.90 -3.45 -29.59
C VAL A 131 -4.22 -2.74 -30.77
N GLY A 132 -2.90 -2.48 -30.70
CA GLY A 132 -2.13 -1.93 -31.80
C GLY A 132 -2.13 -2.84 -33.03
N LEU A 133 -1.92 -4.14 -32.86
CA LEU A 133 -2.00 -5.13 -33.90
C LEU A 133 -3.40 -5.18 -34.54
N PHE A 134 -4.45 -5.08 -33.74
CA PHE A 134 -5.82 -5.00 -34.25
C PHE A 134 -6.00 -3.80 -35.20
N GLY A 135 -5.45 -2.64 -34.82
CA GLY A 135 -5.42 -1.45 -35.66
C GLY A 135 -4.73 -1.69 -37.02
N THR A 136 -3.60 -2.43 -37.02
CA THR A 136 -2.91 -2.74 -38.31
C THR A 136 -3.71 -3.66 -39.23
N VAL A 137 -4.39 -4.66 -38.66
CA VAL A 137 -5.23 -5.56 -39.47
C VAL A 137 -6.30 -4.78 -40.23
N PHE A 138 -7.03 -3.89 -39.54
CA PHE A 138 -8.08 -3.10 -40.17
C PHE A 138 -7.53 -2.01 -41.12
N GLY A 139 -6.38 -1.42 -40.81
CA GLY A 139 -5.71 -0.48 -41.69
C GLY A 139 -5.23 -1.11 -43.00
N ILE A 140 -4.72 -2.36 -42.94
CA ILE A 140 -4.36 -3.11 -44.18
C ILE A 140 -5.61 -3.46 -45.00
N ILE A 141 -6.71 -3.87 -44.35
CA ILE A 141 -7.98 -4.12 -45.01
C ILE A 141 -8.46 -2.85 -45.73
N LEU A 142 -8.36 -1.69 -45.07
CA LEU A 142 -8.72 -0.40 -45.67
C LEU A 142 -7.84 -0.09 -46.89
N ALA A 143 -6.54 -0.30 -46.82
CA ALA A 143 -5.62 -0.12 -47.95
C ALA A 143 -5.97 -1.02 -49.11
N LEU A 144 -6.28 -2.30 -48.89
CA LEU A 144 -6.66 -3.24 -49.93
C LEU A 144 -8.01 -2.87 -50.57
N THR A 145 -8.97 -2.40 -49.78
CA THR A 145 -10.27 -1.94 -50.33
C THR A 145 -10.12 -0.66 -51.16
N ALA A 146 -9.17 0.23 -50.80
CA ALA A 146 -8.86 1.42 -51.58
C ALA A 146 -8.29 1.08 -52.97
N ILE A 147 -7.42 0.08 -53.07
CA ILE A 147 -6.91 -0.41 -54.36
C ILE A 147 -8.05 -0.95 -55.21
N SER A 148 -8.92 -1.78 -54.63
CA SER A 148 -10.01 -2.43 -55.42
C SER A 148 -11.05 -1.43 -55.94
N SER A 149 -11.17 -0.26 -55.32
CA SER A 149 -12.08 0.82 -55.73
C SER A 149 -11.42 1.84 -56.69
N SER A 150 -10.09 1.80 -56.82
CA SER A 150 -9.32 2.71 -57.70
C SER A 150 -9.06 2.07 -59.05
N SER A 151 -9.11 2.87 -60.11
CA SER A 151 -8.77 2.41 -61.49
C SER A 151 -7.27 2.18 -61.71
N SER A 152 -6.42 2.56 -60.74
CA SER A 152 -4.96 2.35 -60.78
C SER A 152 -4.46 1.80 -59.42
N ALA A 153 -3.68 0.72 -59.47
CA ALA A 153 -2.99 0.15 -58.32
C ALA A 153 -1.72 0.97 -58.01
N SER A 154 -1.89 2.25 -57.64
CA SER A 154 -0.76 3.12 -57.33
C SER A 154 -0.43 3.00 -55.84
N ILE A 155 0.89 2.99 -55.53
CA ILE A 155 1.40 2.94 -54.15
C ILE A 155 0.94 4.15 -53.33
N GLU A 156 0.68 5.27 -53.98
CA GLU A 156 0.21 6.52 -53.35
C GLU A 156 -1.15 6.34 -52.66
N VAL A 157 -2.01 5.48 -53.19
CA VAL A 157 -3.35 5.20 -52.66
C VAL A 157 -3.27 4.43 -51.32
N VAL A 158 -2.25 3.58 -51.15
CA VAL A 158 -2.15 2.67 -49.99
C VAL A 158 -1.15 3.13 -48.94
N ALA A 159 -0.24 4.03 -49.32
CA ALA A 159 0.82 4.47 -48.40
C ALA A 159 0.27 5.14 -47.12
N GLY A 160 -0.79 5.95 -47.26
CA GLY A 160 -1.44 6.60 -46.12
C GLY A 160 -2.05 5.58 -45.12
N PRO A 161 -3.03 4.76 -45.55
CA PRO A 161 -3.67 3.77 -44.67
C PRO A 161 -2.69 2.75 -44.04
N ILE A 162 -1.68 2.30 -44.78
CA ILE A 162 -0.64 1.40 -44.26
C ILE A 162 0.22 2.13 -43.22
N GLY A 163 0.58 3.40 -43.50
CA GLY A 163 1.35 4.21 -42.55
C GLY A 163 0.63 4.39 -41.22
N GLU A 164 -0.64 4.77 -41.24
CA GLU A 164 -1.48 4.89 -40.06
C GLU A 164 -1.61 3.58 -39.29
N ALA A 165 -1.78 2.48 -40.01
CA ALA A 165 -1.83 1.15 -39.40
C ALA A 165 -0.54 0.83 -38.64
N LEU A 166 0.62 1.02 -39.25
CA LEU A 166 1.92 0.76 -38.61
C LEU A 166 2.15 1.64 -37.37
N VAL A 167 1.68 2.89 -37.39
CA VAL A 167 1.72 3.78 -36.23
C VAL A 167 0.92 3.20 -35.06
N ALA A 168 -0.25 2.60 -35.30
CA ALA A 168 -1.06 1.98 -34.25
C ALA A 168 -0.30 0.88 -33.50
N THR A 169 0.41 0.00 -34.22
CA THR A 169 1.26 -1.03 -33.58
C THR A 169 2.42 -0.39 -32.81
N GLY A 170 3.11 0.59 -33.41
CA GLY A 170 4.19 1.31 -32.76
C GLY A 170 3.76 1.94 -31.43
N VAL A 171 2.61 2.61 -31.42
CA VAL A 171 2.01 3.21 -30.22
C VAL A 171 1.62 2.13 -29.21
N GLY A 172 1.03 1.01 -29.66
CA GLY A 172 0.68 -0.12 -28.78
C GLY A 172 1.88 -0.64 -28.00
N ILE A 173 3.02 -0.84 -28.66
CA ILE A 173 4.27 -1.26 -28.03
C ILE A 173 4.83 -0.15 -27.12
N ALA A 174 4.80 1.10 -27.56
CA ALA A 174 5.29 2.24 -26.79
C ALA A 174 4.54 2.44 -25.47
N VAL A 175 3.25 2.09 -25.42
CA VAL A 175 2.43 2.10 -24.19
C VAL A 175 2.68 0.87 -23.33
N ALA A 176 2.83 -0.30 -23.93
CA ALA A 176 3.00 -1.56 -23.23
C ALA A 176 4.32 -1.62 -22.44
N VAL A 177 5.43 -1.20 -23.06
CA VAL A 177 6.77 -1.32 -22.46
C VAL A 177 6.86 -0.58 -21.12
N PRO A 178 6.53 0.72 -21.00
CA PRO A 178 6.54 1.41 -19.70
C PRO A 178 5.60 0.77 -18.67
N SER A 179 4.43 0.28 -19.12
CA SER A 179 3.44 -0.35 -18.25
C SER A 179 3.98 -1.62 -17.59
N VAL A 180 4.60 -2.52 -18.38
CA VAL A 180 5.21 -3.76 -17.88
C VAL A 180 6.40 -3.47 -16.97
N LEU A 181 7.26 -2.54 -17.35
CA LEU A 181 8.43 -2.16 -16.54
C LEU A 181 7.99 -1.59 -15.18
N ALA A 182 7.01 -0.70 -15.17
CA ALA A 182 6.46 -0.11 -13.95
C ALA A 182 5.78 -1.17 -13.08
N TYR A 183 4.97 -2.06 -13.66
CA TYR A 183 4.35 -3.17 -12.95
C TYR A 183 5.40 -4.02 -12.23
N ASN A 184 6.43 -4.48 -12.94
CA ASN A 184 7.48 -5.31 -12.36
C ASN A 184 8.27 -4.59 -11.27
N PHE A 185 8.57 -3.31 -11.45
CA PHE A 185 9.24 -2.48 -10.46
C PHE A 185 8.43 -2.35 -9.17
N PHE A 186 7.14 -1.96 -9.28
CA PHE A 186 6.30 -1.78 -8.11
C PHE A 186 5.93 -3.09 -7.43
N LEU A 187 5.74 -4.17 -8.19
CA LEU A 187 5.51 -5.51 -7.63
C LEU A 187 6.72 -5.98 -6.78
N ARG A 188 7.93 -5.75 -7.26
CA ARG A 188 9.15 -6.05 -6.48
C ARG A 188 9.23 -5.20 -5.21
N ARG A 189 8.92 -3.91 -5.29
CA ARG A 189 8.86 -3.02 -4.12
C ARG A 189 7.82 -3.45 -3.12
N LEU A 190 6.63 -3.85 -3.57
CA LEU A 190 5.57 -4.37 -2.73
C LEU A 190 6.02 -5.61 -1.94
N LYS A 191 6.69 -6.55 -2.60
CA LYS A 191 7.24 -7.76 -1.94
C LYS A 191 8.24 -7.40 -0.84
N LEU A 192 9.12 -6.44 -1.08
CA LEU A 192 10.10 -5.98 -0.08
C LEU A 192 9.41 -5.32 1.11
N ILE A 193 8.41 -4.46 0.88
CA ILE A 193 7.65 -3.83 1.97
C ILE A 193 6.88 -4.89 2.77
N ALA A 194 6.28 -5.89 2.11
CA ALA A 194 5.58 -6.96 2.80
C ALA A 194 6.52 -7.78 3.69
N ALA A 195 7.71 -8.16 3.19
CA ALA A 195 8.73 -8.84 3.97
C ALA A 195 9.19 -7.99 5.17
N ASP A 196 9.45 -6.70 4.97
CA ASP A 196 9.79 -5.76 6.05
C ASP A 196 8.71 -5.65 7.14
N LEU A 197 7.43 -5.81 6.78
CA LEU A 197 6.31 -5.81 7.73
C LEU A 197 6.21 -7.14 8.48
N ASP A 198 6.46 -8.26 7.80
CA ASP A 198 6.48 -9.60 8.40
C ASP A 198 7.65 -9.72 9.40
N ASP A 199 8.85 -9.23 9.05
CA ASP A 199 9.99 -9.17 9.94
C ASP A 199 9.68 -8.31 11.18
N PHE A 200 9.12 -7.12 10.98
CA PHE A 200 8.72 -6.24 12.07
C PHE A 200 7.68 -6.91 13.00
N ALA A 201 6.69 -7.62 12.45
CA ALA A 201 5.69 -8.31 13.25
C ALA A 201 6.31 -9.44 14.09
N THR A 202 7.26 -10.19 13.54
CA THR A 202 7.99 -11.25 14.25
C THR A 202 8.81 -10.67 15.41
N ASP A 203 9.54 -9.59 15.16
CA ASP A 203 10.31 -8.90 16.18
C ASP A 203 9.40 -8.31 17.27
N PHE A 204 8.26 -7.74 16.86
CA PHE A 204 7.26 -7.20 17.79
C PHE A 204 6.69 -8.29 18.70
N ILE A 205 6.30 -9.45 18.17
CA ILE A 205 5.81 -10.59 18.94
C ILE A 205 6.88 -11.04 19.95
N THR A 206 8.14 -11.17 19.52
CA THR A 206 9.25 -11.56 20.36
C THR A 206 9.48 -10.55 21.52
N LEU A 207 9.37 -9.26 21.22
CA LEU A 207 9.49 -8.19 22.22
C LEU A 207 8.36 -8.26 23.24
N VAL A 208 7.13 -8.47 22.79
CA VAL A 208 5.93 -8.60 23.64
C VAL A 208 6.01 -9.84 24.52
N GLN A 209 6.49 -10.97 24.00
CA GLN A 209 6.72 -12.19 24.79
C GLN A 209 7.71 -11.94 25.93
N LYS A 210 8.84 -11.26 25.66
CA LYS A 210 9.84 -10.90 26.69
C LYS A 210 9.28 -9.96 27.76
N SER A 211 8.32 -9.10 27.41
CA SER A 211 7.65 -8.20 28.36
C SER A 211 6.47 -8.85 29.10
N GLY A 212 6.24 -10.16 28.93
CA GLY A 212 5.14 -10.90 29.55
C GLY A 212 3.75 -10.45 29.07
N PHE A 213 3.62 -10.00 27.84
CA PHE A 213 2.37 -9.49 27.23
C PHE A 213 1.73 -8.31 27.97
N ARG A 214 2.46 -7.58 28.79
CA ARG A 214 1.93 -6.45 29.58
C ARG A 214 2.34 -5.12 28.96
N VAL A 215 1.34 -4.37 28.51
CA VAL A 215 1.47 -2.94 28.17
C VAL A 215 0.76 -2.17 29.28
N HIS A 216 1.54 -1.56 30.21
CA HIS A 216 0.94 -0.75 31.28
C HIS A 216 0.19 0.43 30.65
N SER A 217 -1.12 0.52 30.91
CA SER A 217 -1.90 1.67 30.47
C SER A 217 -1.39 2.92 31.21
N LEU A 218 -1.01 3.96 30.48
CA LEU A 218 -0.60 5.27 31.02
C LEU A 218 -1.65 5.88 31.95
N THR A 219 -2.90 5.45 31.86
CA THR A 219 -4.01 5.83 32.74
C THR A 219 -3.80 5.36 34.17
N THR A 220 -3.20 4.17 34.40
CA THR A 220 -2.97 3.61 35.71
C THR A 220 -1.79 4.32 36.41
N ALA A 221 -0.75 4.70 35.68
CA ALA A 221 0.38 5.46 36.22
C ALA A 221 -0.05 6.87 36.65
N LYS A 222 -0.89 7.54 35.86
CA LYS A 222 -1.42 8.88 36.18
C LYS A 222 -2.41 8.85 37.36
N SER A 223 -3.22 7.80 37.47
CA SER A 223 -4.13 7.62 38.62
C SER A 223 -3.38 7.22 39.91
N ALA A 224 -2.35 6.39 39.80
CA ALA A 224 -1.49 6.01 40.92
C ALA A 224 -0.68 7.22 41.43
N SER A 225 -0.10 8.03 40.54
CA SER A 225 0.59 9.28 40.89
C SER A 225 -0.37 10.31 41.50
N ALA A 226 -1.57 10.48 40.95
CA ALA A 226 -2.59 11.37 41.52
C ALA A 226 -3.10 10.89 42.90
N LYS A 227 -3.18 9.57 43.09
CA LYS A 227 -3.58 8.98 44.39
C LYS A 227 -2.47 9.09 45.42
N ALA A 228 -1.20 8.95 45.05
CA ALA A 228 -0.04 9.16 45.89
C ALA A 228 0.06 10.61 46.37
N VAL A 229 -0.06 11.58 45.46
CA VAL A 229 -0.07 13.02 45.80
C VAL A 229 -1.25 13.39 46.71
N LYS A 230 -2.42 12.76 46.51
CA LYS A 230 -3.59 13.01 47.37
C LYS A 230 -3.46 12.40 48.78
N LEU A 231 -2.77 11.26 48.91
CA LEU A 231 -2.46 10.64 50.22
C LEU A 231 -1.40 11.45 50.98
N GLU A 232 -0.37 11.95 50.27
CA GLU A 232 0.68 12.77 50.88
C GLU A 232 0.13 14.11 51.36
N SER A 233 -0.75 14.74 50.60
CA SER A 233 -1.45 15.98 51.00
C SER A 233 -2.46 15.76 52.16
N ALA A 234 -3.05 14.56 52.27
CA ALA A 234 -3.94 14.21 53.40
C ALA A 234 -3.14 13.96 54.67
N ASN A 235 -2.00 13.27 54.60
CA ASN A 235 -1.11 13.07 55.75
C ASN A 235 -0.52 14.39 56.26
N HIS A 236 -0.10 15.29 55.41
CA HIS A 236 0.41 16.59 55.81
C HIS A 236 -0.64 17.46 56.51
N LYS A 237 -1.92 17.34 56.15
CA LYS A 237 -3.02 18.01 56.85
C LYS A 237 -3.33 17.39 58.21
N LEU A 238 -3.07 16.13 58.44
CA LEU A 238 -3.26 15.45 59.73
C LEU A 238 -2.15 15.82 60.71
N ASP A 239 -0.89 15.93 60.24
CA ASP A 239 0.25 16.35 61.05
C ASP A 239 0.10 17.80 61.49
N THR A 240 -0.34 18.71 60.61
CA THR A 240 -0.53 20.14 60.94
C THR A 240 -1.67 20.35 61.95
N ASN A 241 -2.68 19.48 61.97
CA ASN A 241 -3.77 19.57 62.96
C ASN A 241 -3.41 18.99 64.32
N GLN A 242 -2.40 18.13 64.44
CA GLN A 242 -1.90 17.64 65.75
C GLN A 242 -0.98 18.65 66.42
N GLU A 243 -0.22 19.45 65.68
CA GLU A 243 0.61 20.52 66.22
C GLU A 243 -0.18 21.74 66.76
N VAL A 244 -1.42 21.94 66.34
CA VAL A 244 -2.29 23.06 66.76
C VAL A 244 -3.07 22.72 68.05
N LEU A 245 -3.09 21.42 68.46
CA LEU A 245 -3.83 20.92 69.62
C LEU A 245 -2.93 20.54 70.84
N ALA A 246 -1.62 20.73 70.72
CA ALA A 246 -0.64 20.59 71.84
C ALA A 246 -0.18 21.94 72.34
#